data_16c25563661808ad0fddef4358ac2688
#
_entry.id   16c25563661808ad0fddef4358ac2688
#
_cell.length_a   1.000
_cell.length_b   1.000
_cell.length_c   1.000
_cell.angle_alpha   90.00
_cell.angle_beta   90.00
_cell.angle_gamma   90.00
#
_symmetry.space_group_name_H-M   'P 1'
#
loop_
_entity.id
_entity.type
_entity.pdbx_description
1 polymer ?
#
loop_
_entity_poly.entity_id
_entity_poly.type
_entity_poly.pdbx_seq_one_letter_code
_entity_poly.pdbx_strand_id
1 'polypeptide(L)'
;MNEKEVESLVEKQGYSNSDIYAELYYQYPIFLNVNEKYKKMKLSSKLVYMLLKDRNRLSLKNNLYDENQKIFLIFEIKNLVEISGMSKNTILSALDELQKVKLLVKRKNGFNKSKMQMFPNFYYLLKPVLCKDDVYKINKITHQENRQKNLIVQNLNYGTNQYSVDNSKFELCDTSMKTRD
;
A
#
# COMPACT_ATOMS: atom_id res chain seq x y z
N MET A 1 11.45 34.31 9.11
CA MET A 1 12.78 33.70 8.87
C MET A 1 13.47 34.54 7.82
N ASN A 2 14.66 35.00 8.08
CA ASN A 2 15.40 35.83 7.12
C ASN A 2 16.18 34.91 6.13
N GLU A 3 16.69 35.47 5.04
CA GLU A 3 17.33 34.73 3.95
C GLU A 3 18.59 33.96 4.44
N LYS A 4 19.38 34.55 5.33
CA LYS A 4 20.56 33.91 5.95
C LYS A 4 20.20 32.73 6.85
N GLU A 5 19.09 32.81 7.57
CA GLU A 5 18.58 31.68 8.37
C GLU A 5 18.13 30.52 7.48
N VAL A 6 17.48 30.82 6.33
CA VAL A 6 17.08 29.80 5.35
C VAL A 6 18.31 29.10 4.78
N GLU A 7 19.31 29.85 4.32
CA GLU A 7 20.54 29.29 3.76
C GLU A 7 21.28 28.40 4.78
N SER A 8 21.39 28.85 6.03
CA SER A 8 22.04 28.07 7.11
C SER A 8 21.27 26.78 7.42
N LEU A 9 19.93 26.79 7.36
CA LEU A 9 19.12 25.60 7.56
C LEU A 9 19.25 24.61 6.40
N VAL A 10 19.25 25.10 5.16
CA VAL A 10 19.45 24.27 3.97
C VAL A 10 20.83 23.63 3.97
N GLU A 11 21.87 24.37 4.32
CA GLU A 11 23.23 23.83 4.41
C GLU A 11 23.37 22.73 5.46
N LYS A 12 22.72 22.89 6.64
CA LYS A 12 22.82 21.94 7.75
C LYS A 12 21.88 20.72 7.62
N GLN A 13 20.68 20.88 7.04
CA GLN A 13 19.60 19.90 7.08
C GLN A 13 18.98 19.59 5.71
N GLY A 14 19.50 20.19 4.63
CA GLY A 14 19.06 19.89 3.27
C GLY A 14 19.46 18.47 2.88
N TYR A 15 18.58 17.77 2.18
CA TYR A 15 18.84 16.43 1.67
C TYR A 15 19.97 16.44 0.65
N SER A 16 20.97 15.57 0.86
CA SER A 16 21.97 15.22 -0.14
C SER A 16 21.53 13.99 -0.97
N ASN A 17 22.22 13.71 -2.05
CA ASN A 17 21.97 12.51 -2.85
C ASN A 17 22.10 11.20 -2.05
N SER A 18 23.04 11.13 -1.12
CA SER A 18 23.23 9.96 -0.25
C SER A 18 22.07 9.75 0.72
N ASP A 19 21.49 10.82 1.24
CA ASP A 19 20.41 10.74 2.23
C ASP A 19 19.14 10.16 1.61
N ILE A 20 18.81 10.53 0.37
CA ILE A 20 17.62 10.01 -0.36
C ILE A 20 17.69 8.50 -0.54
N TYR A 21 18.88 7.93 -0.78
CA TYR A 21 19.04 6.48 -0.98
C TYR A 21 19.10 5.68 0.33
N ALA A 22 19.42 6.31 1.45
CA ALA A 22 19.48 5.68 2.77
C ALA A 22 18.12 5.63 3.49
N GLU A 23 17.14 6.40 3.03
CA GLU A 23 15.85 6.55 3.69
C GLU A 23 14.95 5.33 3.49
N LEU A 24 14.42 4.80 4.60
CA LEU A 24 13.45 3.70 4.58
C LEU A 24 12.03 4.29 4.48
N TYR A 25 11.24 3.79 3.56
CA TYR A 25 9.87 4.24 3.35
C TYR A 25 8.89 3.09 3.12
N TYR A 26 7.62 3.33 3.46
CA TYR A 26 6.53 2.44 3.06
C TYR A 26 6.07 2.76 1.65
N GLN A 27 5.90 1.73 0.82
CA GLN A 27 5.42 1.93 -0.54
C GLN A 27 3.91 2.24 -0.56
N TYR A 28 3.56 3.42 -1.07
CA TYR A 28 2.18 3.83 -1.25
C TYR A 28 1.66 3.38 -2.63
N PRO A 29 0.63 2.51 -2.70
CA PRO A 29 0.11 2.04 -3.97
C PRO A 29 -0.64 3.13 -4.74
N ILE A 30 -0.21 3.40 -5.96
CA ILE A 30 -0.72 4.47 -6.82
C ILE A 30 -2.24 4.33 -7.08
N PHE A 31 -2.75 3.10 -7.22
CA PHE A 31 -4.16 2.85 -7.48
C PHE A 31 -5.11 3.46 -6.43
N LEU A 32 -4.65 3.64 -5.19
CA LEU A 32 -5.43 4.28 -4.12
C LEU A 32 -5.78 5.74 -4.41
N ASN A 33 -5.07 6.38 -5.33
CA ASN A 33 -5.34 7.76 -5.75
C ASN A 33 -5.94 7.85 -7.16
N VAL A 34 -5.81 6.81 -7.98
CA VAL A 34 -6.24 6.81 -9.37
C VAL A 34 -7.64 6.24 -9.54
N ASN A 35 -7.95 5.11 -8.89
CA ASN A 35 -9.24 4.46 -9.01
C ASN A 35 -10.30 5.18 -8.19
N GLU A 36 -11.44 5.51 -8.79
CA GLU A 36 -12.51 6.31 -8.18
C GLU A 36 -13.10 5.70 -6.92
N LYS A 37 -13.15 4.38 -6.84
CA LYS A 37 -13.63 3.65 -5.66
C LYS A 37 -12.69 3.82 -4.47
N TYR A 38 -11.37 3.67 -4.71
CA TYR A 38 -10.37 3.70 -3.64
C TYR A 38 -9.92 5.13 -3.31
N LYS A 39 -10.01 6.05 -4.27
CA LYS A 39 -9.71 7.47 -4.09
C LYS A 39 -10.54 8.10 -2.99
N LYS A 40 -11.81 7.70 -2.86
CA LYS A 40 -12.78 8.21 -1.85
C LYS A 40 -12.53 7.69 -0.43
N MET A 41 -11.64 6.72 -0.24
CA MET A 41 -11.30 6.20 1.09
C MET A 41 -10.65 7.26 1.96
N LYS A 42 -10.88 7.15 3.28
CA LYS A 42 -10.22 7.99 4.28
C LYS A 42 -8.69 7.79 4.22
N LEU A 43 -7.95 8.85 4.51
CA LEU A 43 -6.49 8.80 4.53
C LEU A 43 -5.98 7.77 5.55
N SER A 44 -6.62 7.66 6.72
CA SER A 44 -6.32 6.65 7.73
C SER A 44 -6.44 5.22 7.18
N SER A 45 -7.44 4.93 6.36
CA SER A 45 -7.63 3.61 5.74
C SER A 45 -6.58 3.31 4.67
N LYS A 46 -6.17 4.32 3.91
CA LYS A 46 -5.06 4.21 2.95
C LYS A 46 -3.73 3.94 3.67
N LEU A 47 -3.49 4.64 4.80
CA LEU A 47 -2.30 4.43 5.63
C LEU A 47 -2.29 3.01 6.22
N VAL A 48 -3.42 2.56 6.80
CA VAL A 48 -3.53 1.18 7.33
C VAL A 48 -3.31 0.14 6.22
N TYR A 49 -3.86 0.35 5.02
CA TYR A 49 -3.61 -0.54 3.88
C TYR A 49 -2.12 -0.63 3.52
N MET A 50 -1.41 0.49 3.52
CA MET A 50 0.02 0.55 3.26
C MET A 50 0.82 -0.24 4.31
N LEU A 51 0.52 -0.07 5.61
CA LEU A 51 1.14 -0.84 6.70
C LEU A 51 0.86 -2.34 6.58
N LEU A 52 -0.39 -2.72 6.24
CA LEU A 52 -0.74 -4.12 6.01
C LEU A 52 -0.04 -4.70 4.77
N LYS A 53 0.16 -3.89 3.73
CA LYS A 53 0.89 -4.29 2.52
C LYS A 53 2.36 -4.60 2.83
N ASP A 54 2.99 -3.80 3.67
CA ASP A 54 4.35 -4.07 4.13
C ASP A 54 4.40 -5.35 5.00
N ARG A 55 3.46 -5.51 5.92
CA ARG A 55 3.35 -6.72 6.74
C ARG A 55 3.09 -7.98 5.89
N ASN A 56 2.42 -7.85 4.74
CA ASN A 56 2.22 -8.95 3.80
C ASN A 56 3.56 -9.47 3.23
N ARG A 57 4.54 -8.58 3.02
CA ARG A 57 5.89 -8.95 2.62
C ARG A 57 6.61 -9.74 3.73
N LEU A 58 6.40 -9.35 4.99
CA LEU A 58 6.94 -10.07 6.13
C LEU A 58 6.30 -11.45 6.27
N SER A 59 4.98 -11.57 6.07
CA SER A 59 4.28 -12.86 6.06
C SER A 59 4.82 -13.78 4.97
N LEU A 60 5.13 -13.25 3.78
CA LEU A 60 5.78 -13.99 2.70
C LEU A 60 7.16 -14.52 3.13
N LYS A 61 7.99 -13.69 3.75
CA LYS A 61 9.32 -14.10 4.25
C LYS A 61 9.23 -15.18 5.33
N ASN A 62 8.16 -15.17 6.12
CA ASN A 62 7.90 -16.13 7.20
C ASN A 62 7.10 -17.37 6.75
N ASN A 63 6.88 -17.54 5.44
CA ASN A 63 6.13 -18.65 4.85
C ASN A 63 4.71 -18.83 5.42
N LEU A 64 4.01 -17.74 5.71
CA LEU A 64 2.64 -17.76 6.21
C LEU A 64 1.64 -17.91 5.05
N TYR A 65 1.42 -19.17 4.63
CA TYR A 65 0.47 -19.54 3.58
C TYR A 65 -0.63 -20.44 4.14
N ASP A 66 -1.83 -20.33 3.57
CA ASP A 66 -2.89 -21.28 3.80
C ASP A 66 -2.77 -22.50 2.87
N GLU A 67 -3.70 -23.46 3.01
CA GLU A 67 -3.77 -24.69 2.19
C GLU A 67 -3.86 -24.41 0.68
N ASN A 68 -4.39 -23.23 0.31
CA ASN A 68 -4.53 -22.78 -1.08
C ASN A 68 -3.35 -21.90 -1.55
N GLN A 69 -2.23 -21.92 -0.83
CA GLN A 69 -1.04 -21.10 -1.12
C GLN A 69 -1.33 -19.58 -1.12
N LYS A 70 -2.31 -19.13 -0.30
CA LYS A 70 -2.60 -17.71 -0.14
C LYS A 70 -1.93 -17.18 1.11
N ILE A 71 -1.23 -16.05 0.96
CA ILE A 71 -0.56 -15.35 2.06
C ILE A 71 -1.61 -14.77 2.99
N PHE A 72 -1.49 -15.03 4.27
CA PHE A 72 -2.31 -14.42 5.30
C PHE A 72 -1.48 -13.60 6.28
N LEU A 73 -2.16 -12.67 6.93
CA LEU A 73 -1.61 -11.78 7.95
C LEU A 73 -2.16 -12.17 9.32
N ILE A 74 -1.28 -12.16 10.31
CA ILE A 74 -1.66 -12.17 11.73
C ILE A 74 -1.11 -10.87 12.33
N PHE A 75 -1.96 -10.09 12.98
CA PHE A 75 -1.56 -8.88 13.68
C PHE A 75 -2.51 -8.55 14.83
N GLU A 76 -1.98 -7.83 15.78
CA GLU A 76 -2.74 -7.23 16.86
C GLU A 76 -3.05 -5.78 16.54
N ILE A 77 -4.24 -5.31 16.92
CA ILE A 77 -4.64 -3.91 16.71
C ILE A 77 -3.67 -2.96 17.44
N LYS A 78 -3.15 -3.40 18.60
CA LYS A 78 -2.17 -2.64 19.38
C LYS A 78 -0.93 -2.26 18.55
N ASN A 79 -0.39 -3.20 17.78
CA ASN A 79 0.77 -2.96 16.94
C ASN A 79 0.50 -1.92 15.85
N LEU A 80 -0.71 -1.94 15.25
CA LEU A 80 -1.09 -0.93 14.27
C LEU A 80 -1.26 0.46 14.91
N VAL A 81 -1.78 0.53 16.14
CA VAL A 81 -1.87 1.77 16.92
C VAL A 81 -0.46 2.33 17.19
N GLU A 82 0.46 1.52 17.68
CA GLU A 82 1.84 1.93 17.98
C GLU A 82 2.59 2.44 16.74
N ILE A 83 2.51 1.70 15.63
CA ILE A 83 3.22 2.08 14.40
C ILE A 83 2.62 3.34 13.75
N SER A 84 1.29 3.48 13.77
CA SER A 84 0.61 4.57 13.06
C SER A 84 0.40 5.82 13.88
N GLY A 85 0.48 5.73 15.23
CA GLY A 85 0.09 6.80 16.15
C GLY A 85 -1.41 7.10 16.18
N MET A 86 -2.24 6.32 15.48
CA MET A 86 -3.69 6.51 15.42
C MET A 86 -4.41 5.85 16.59
N SER A 87 -5.60 6.36 16.95
CA SER A 87 -6.43 5.75 17.97
C SER A 87 -6.93 4.35 17.55
N LYS A 88 -7.21 3.48 18.53
CA LYS A 88 -7.79 2.15 18.29
C LYS A 88 -9.08 2.21 17.46
N ASN A 89 -9.95 3.18 17.73
CA ASN A 89 -11.21 3.33 17.00
C ASN A 89 -10.98 3.74 15.54
N THR A 90 -9.98 4.59 15.27
CA THR A 90 -9.58 4.96 13.92
C THR A 90 -9.07 3.74 13.15
N ILE A 91 -8.24 2.90 13.76
CA ILE A 91 -7.74 1.65 13.16
C ILE A 91 -8.90 0.70 12.85
N LEU A 92 -9.82 0.48 13.80
CA LEU A 92 -10.97 -0.40 13.59
C LEU A 92 -11.86 0.11 12.45
N SER A 93 -12.16 1.41 12.42
CA SER A 93 -12.91 2.04 11.32
C SER A 93 -12.20 1.89 9.97
N ALA A 94 -10.87 2.02 9.94
CA ALA A 94 -10.07 1.83 8.75
C ALA A 94 -10.11 0.38 8.24
N LEU A 95 -10.01 -0.60 9.13
CA LEU A 95 -10.12 -2.02 8.77
C LEU A 95 -11.51 -2.36 8.22
N ASP A 96 -12.57 -1.79 8.81
CA ASP A 96 -13.94 -1.98 8.32
C ASP A 96 -14.13 -1.35 6.93
N GLU A 97 -13.57 -0.17 6.69
CA GLU A 97 -13.62 0.47 5.36
C GLU A 97 -12.87 -0.38 4.33
N LEU A 98 -11.69 -0.91 4.66
CA LEU A 98 -10.93 -1.80 3.78
C LEU A 98 -11.72 -3.08 3.43
N GLN A 99 -12.49 -3.63 4.38
CA GLN A 99 -13.36 -4.77 4.11
C GLN A 99 -14.54 -4.39 3.20
N LYS A 100 -15.17 -3.24 3.43
CA LYS A 100 -16.27 -2.71 2.59
C LYS A 100 -15.86 -2.51 1.13
N VAL A 101 -14.64 -2.00 0.90
CA VAL A 101 -14.11 -1.81 -0.46
C VAL A 101 -13.50 -3.08 -1.05
N LYS A 102 -13.52 -4.21 -0.33
CA LYS A 102 -12.97 -5.50 -0.75
C LYS A 102 -11.46 -5.47 -1.03
N LEU A 103 -10.71 -4.75 -0.21
CA LEU A 103 -9.23 -4.81 -0.19
C LEU A 103 -8.70 -5.68 0.94
N LEU A 104 -9.53 -6.00 1.93
CA LEU A 104 -9.20 -6.83 3.08
C LEU A 104 -10.33 -7.83 3.37
N VAL A 105 -9.97 -9.05 3.72
CA VAL A 105 -10.91 -10.05 4.24
C VAL A 105 -10.39 -10.58 5.56
N LYS A 106 -11.29 -10.70 6.54
CA LYS A 106 -11.02 -11.29 7.85
C LYS A 106 -11.63 -12.69 7.92
N ARG A 107 -10.82 -13.70 8.19
CA ARG A 107 -11.25 -15.08 8.47
C ARG A 107 -11.08 -15.36 9.97
N LYS A 108 -12.18 -15.72 10.63
CA LYS A 108 -12.13 -16.17 12.02
C LYS A 108 -11.48 -17.54 12.09
N ASN A 109 -10.55 -17.74 13.02
CA ASN A 109 -9.78 -18.98 13.14
C ASN A 109 -10.30 -19.92 14.27
N GLY A 110 -11.52 -19.64 14.77
CA GLY A 110 -12.15 -20.47 15.78
C GLY A 110 -11.67 -20.24 17.22
N PHE A 111 -12.02 -21.17 18.10
CA PHE A 111 -11.75 -21.11 19.55
C PHE A 111 -10.91 -22.32 19.98
N ASN A 112 -9.84 -22.04 20.70
CA ASN A 112 -9.01 -23.08 21.30
C ASN A 112 -9.62 -23.51 22.65
N LYS A 113 -10.28 -24.67 22.65
CA LYS A 113 -10.93 -25.21 23.85
C LYS A 113 -9.93 -25.54 24.99
N SER A 114 -8.73 -26.00 24.64
CA SER A 114 -7.72 -26.39 25.64
C SER A 114 -7.12 -25.20 26.39
N LYS A 115 -6.98 -24.04 25.68
CA LYS A 115 -6.45 -22.81 26.25
C LYS A 115 -7.54 -21.81 26.65
N MET A 116 -8.83 -22.15 26.47
CA MET A 116 -9.97 -21.24 26.67
C MET A 116 -9.79 -19.86 25.99
N GLN A 117 -9.19 -19.85 24.78
CA GLN A 117 -8.77 -18.64 24.11
C GLN A 117 -9.16 -18.68 22.63
N MET A 118 -9.54 -17.52 22.06
CA MET A 118 -9.73 -17.38 20.63
C MET A 118 -8.41 -17.45 19.89
N PHE A 119 -8.35 -18.21 18.80
CA PHE A 119 -7.22 -18.15 17.89
C PHE A 119 -7.14 -16.76 17.22
N PRO A 120 -5.92 -16.27 16.90
CA PRO A 120 -5.77 -15.04 16.13
C PRO A 120 -6.52 -15.13 14.80
N ASN A 121 -7.19 -14.05 14.41
CA ASN A 121 -7.85 -14.00 13.12
C ASN A 121 -6.81 -13.94 12.00
N PHE A 122 -7.13 -14.60 10.89
CA PHE A 122 -6.38 -14.46 9.64
C PHE A 122 -6.96 -13.32 8.81
N TYR A 123 -6.08 -12.53 8.25
CA TYR A 123 -6.46 -11.44 7.36
C TYR A 123 -5.79 -11.65 6.00
N TYR A 124 -6.54 -11.46 4.93
CA TYR A 124 -6.04 -11.58 3.57
C TYR A 124 -6.17 -10.24 2.86
N LEU A 125 -5.07 -9.75 2.29
CA LEU A 125 -5.13 -8.64 1.37
C LEU A 125 -5.59 -9.13 0.00
N LEU A 126 -6.62 -8.49 -0.52
CA LEU A 126 -7.14 -8.79 -1.84
C LEU A 126 -6.48 -7.90 -2.89
N LYS A 127 -6.40 -8.42 -4.13
CA LYS A 127 -5.95 -7.63 -5.27
C LYS A 127 -7.00 -6.54 -5.56
N PRO A 128 -6.57 -5.30 -5.87
CA PRO A 128 -7.49 -4.26 -6.29
C PRO A 128 -8.15 -4.64 -7.61
N VAL A 129 -9.44 -4.29 -7.75
CA VAL A 129 -10.15 -4.38 -9.03
C VAL A 129 -9.92 -3.07 -9.76
N LEU A 130 -9.21 -3.11 -10.89
CA LEU A 130 -8.85 -1.96 -11.70
C LEU A 130 -9.51 -2.08 -13.09
N CYS A 131 -10.00 -0.97 -13.63
CA CYS A 131 -10.49 -0.90 -15.00
C CYS A 131 -9.36 -0.49 -15.98
N LYS A 132 -9.62 -0.56 -17.29
CA LYS A 132 -8.63 -0.19 -18.32
C LYS A 132 -8.14 1.25 -18.17
N ASP A 133 -9.05 2.17 -17.82
CA ASP A 133 -8.70 3.58 -17.61
C ASP A 133 -7.79 3.79 -16.41
N ASP A 134 -7.96 3.02 -15.33
CA ASP A 134 -7.08 3.08 -14.17
C ASP A 134 -5.68 2.61 -14.53
N VAL A 135 -5.57 1.50 -15.27
CA VAL A 135 -4.28 0.97 -15.75
C VAL A 135 -3.59 1.99 -16.66
N TYR A 136 -4.34 2.63 -17.57
CA TYR A 136 -3.81 3.68 -18.42
C TYR A 136 -3.29 4.87 -17.61
N LYS A 137 -4.06 5.35 -16.63
CA LYS A 137 -3.65 6.46 -15.74
C LYS A 137 -2.40 6.11 -14.93
N ILE A 138 -2.35 4.89 -14.37
CA ILE A 138 -1.19 4.40 -13.62
C ILE A 138 0.05 4.35 -14.52
N ASN A 139 -0.07 3.78 -15.71
CA ASN A 139 1.03 3.71 -16.67
C ASN A 139 1.52 5.10 -17.09
N LYS A 140 0.59 6.05 -17.31
CA LYS A 140 0.95 7.44 -17.63
C LYS A 140 1.78 8.08 -16.52
N ILE A 141 1.40 7.90 -15.26
CA ILE A 141 2.14 8.40 -14.09
C ILE A 141 3.53 7.74 -14.03
N THR A 142 3.59 6.42 -14.14
CA THR A 142 4.84 5.66 -14.10
C THR A 142 5.78 6.04 -15.26
N HIS A 143 5.24 6.24 -16.45
CA HIS A 143 6.05 6.70 -17.59
C HIS A 143 6.54 8.14 -17.43
N GLN A 144 5.78 9.02 -16.80
CA GLN A 144 6.25 10.38 -16.47
C GLN A 144 7.39 10.33 -15.46
N GLU A 145 7.28 9.51 -14.42
CA GLU A 145 8.35 9.29 -13.44
C GLU A 145 9.60 8.69 -14.10
N ASN A 146 9.44 7.72 -14.99
CA ASN A 146 10.56 7.12 -15.72
C ASN A 146 11.21 8.10 -16.69
N ARG A 147 10.45 8.99 -17.34
CA ARG A 147 11.03 10.07 -18.17
C ARG A 147 11.85 11.04 -17.32
N GLN A 148 11.37 11.43 -16.15
CA GLN A 148 12.12 12.26 -15.22
C GLN A 148 13.37 11.54 -14.68
N LYS A 149 13.25 10.25 -14.31
CA LYS A 149 14.40 9.43 -13.91
C LYS A 149 15.41 9.28 -15.05
N ASN A 150 14.97 9.07 -16.28
CA ASN A 150 15.87 8.97 -17.44
C ASN A 150 16.60 10.28 -17.73
N LEU A 151 15.94 11.42 -17.53
CA LEU A 151 16.59 12.73 -17.64
C LEU A 151 17.64 12.94 -16.53
N ILE A 152 17.37 12.48 -15.31
CA ILE A 152 18.31 12.53 -14.19
C ILE A 152 19.44 11.52 -14.37
N VAL A 153 19.13 10.29 -14.83
CA VAL A 153 20.11 9.20 -15.05
C VAL A 153 21.01 9.46 -16.25
N GLN A 154 20.53 10.12 -17.29
CA GLN A 154 21.39 10.60 -18.38
C GLN A 154 22.47 11.59 -17.88
N ASN A 155 22.18 12.29 -16.77
CA ASN A 155 23.16 13.16 -16.12
C ASN A 155 24.04 12.46 -15.07
N LEU A 156 23.72 11.23 -14.62
CA LEU A 156 24.35 10.60 -13.45
C LEU A 156 24.96 9.19 -13.66
N ASN A 157 24.91 8.57 -14.82
CA ASN A 157 25.53 7.28 -15.15
C ASN A 157 25.30 6.12 -14.13
N TYR A 158 24.08 5.93 -13.58
CA TYR A 158 23.76 4.82 -12.68
C TYR A 158 22.76 3.82 -13.27
N GLY A 159 23.05 2.52 -13.05
CA GLY A 159 22.34 1.38 -13.62
C GLY A 159 20.89 1.22 -13.18
N THR A 160 20.09 0.72 -14.11
CA THR A 160 18.64 0.54 -14.05
C THR A 160 18.25 -0.75 -13.32
N ASN A 161 17.34 -0.65 -12.32
CA ASN A 161 16.52 -1.78 -11.92
C ASN A 161 15.12 -1.61 -12.52
N GLN A 162 14.80 -2.45 -13.51
CA GLN A 162 13.48 -2.51 -14.14
C GLN A 162 12.50 -3.27 -13.25
N TYR A 163 11.40 -2.63 -12.87
CA TYR A 163 10.19 -3.32 -12.41
C TYR A 163 9.27 -3.50 -13.62
N SER A 164 9.25 -4.70 -14.19
CA SER A 164 8.26 -5.08 -15.19
C SER A 164 6.92 -5.32 -14.50
N VAL A 165 5.89 -4.54 -14.87
CA VAL A 165 4.51 -4.82 -14.51
C VAL A 165 4.01 -5.91 -15.46
N ASP A 166 3.80 -7.12 -14.95
CA ASP A 166 3.22 -8.22 -15.69
C ASP A 166 1.73 -7.94 -15.95
N ASN A 167 1.41 -7.56 -17.17
CA ASN A 167 0.07 -7.17 -17.63
C ASN A 167 -0.91 -8.37 -17.77
N SER A 168 -0.46 -9.60 -17.53
CA SER A 168 -1.25 -10.82 -17.82
C SER A 168 -2.27 -11.21 -16.74
N LYS A 169 -2.41 -10.46 -15.63
CA LYS A 169 -3.18 -10.88 -14.45
C LYS A 169 -4.30 -9.92 -14.00
N PHE A 170 -4.79 -9.05 -14.86
CA PHE A 170 -5.88 -8.14 -14.50
C PHE A 170 -7.22 -8.65 -15.02
N GLU A 171 -8.15 -8.99 -14.12
CA GLU A 171 -9.57 -9.18 -14.46
C GLU A 171 -10.16 -7.80 -14.79
N LEU A 172 -10.74 -7.70 -15.98
CA LEU A 172 -11.36 -6.48 -16.50
C LEU A 172 -12.77 -6.33 -15.91
N CYS A 173 -13.05 -5.18 -15.30
CA CYS A 173 -14.42 -4.80 -14.96
C CYS A 173 -15.20 -4.47 -16.23
N ASP A 174 -16.21 -5.27 -16.55
CA ASP A 174 -17.22 -4.90 -17.53
C ASP A 174 -18.09 -3.78 -16.99
N THR A 175 -17.96 -2.60 -17.60
CA THR A 175 -18.85 -1.45 -17.37
C THR A 175 -20.11 -1.59 -18.21
N SER A 176 -20.98 -2.56 -17.87
CA SER A 176 -22.35 -2.54 -18.37
C SER A 176 -23.29 -2.08 -17.25
N MET A 177 -23.28 -0.79 -16.96
CA MET A 177 -24.47 -0.15 -16.39
C MET A 177 -25.51 -0.03 -17.50
N LYS A 178 -26.40 -1.01 -17.59
CA LYS A 178 -27.65 -0.84 -18.32
C LYS A 178 -28.47 0.24 -17.60
N THR A 179 -28.65 1.37 -18.25
CA THR A 179 -29.76 2.28 -18.00
C THR A 179 -31.05 1.47 -18.07
N ARG A 180 -31.79 1.41 -17.00
CA ARG A 180 -33.21 0.99 -17.02
C ARG A 180 -34.02 2.29 -17.12
N ASP A 181 -34.76 2.35 -18.22
CA ASP A 181 -35.93 3.20 -18.39
C ASP A 181 -37.00 2.88 -17.32
#